data_6e06184e09eae01a6bbcc72f226bf76e
#
_entry.id   6e06184e09eae01a6bbcc72f226bf76e
#
_cell.length_a   1.000
_cell.length_b   1.000
_cell.length_c   1.000
_cell.angle_alpha   90.00
_cell.angle_beta   90.00
_cell.angle_gamma   90.00
#
_symmetry.space_group_name_H-M   'P 1'
#
loop_
_entity.id
_entity.type
_entity.pdbx_description
1 polymer ?
#
loop_
_entity_poly.entity_id
_entity_poly.type
_entity_poly.pdbx_seq_one_letter_code
_entity_poly.pdbx_strand_id
1 'polypeptide(L)'
;MIVDAQSVKNTDSAEQKGYDAGKKVSGIKRHIAVDTQGLPHAIAVTTANVTDRDGALAALDRCKANLERVESVLVDGGYTGQPFADGVMERIDATVQVVKRNELHAFVVLPRRWIVERSFAWLEKCRRLWKNCERKLNTSLQMVHLAFLRLLLRRS
;
A
#
# COMPACT_ATOMS: atom_id res chain seq x y z
N MET A 1 -9.68 -7.37 -2.39
CA MET A 1 -8.70 -6.50 -1.66
C MET A 1 -8.11 -5.50 -2.63
N ILE A 2 -7.76 -4.29 -2.22
CA ILE A 2 -7.23 -3.22 -3.07
C ILE A 2 -5.82 -2.90 -2.62
N VAL A 3 -4.85 -2.90 -3.54
CA VAL A 3 -3.42 -2.70 -3.23
C VAL A 3 -2.91 -1.45 -3.93
N ASP A 4 -2.15 -0.65 -3.20
CA ASP A 4 -1.44 0.51 -3.76
C ASP A 4 -0.23 0.89 -2.88
N ALA A 5 0.62 1.80 -3.39
CA ALA A 5 1.82 2.27 -2.73
C ALA A 5 1.95 3.80 -2.75
N GLN A 6 2.38 4.36 -1.61
CA GLN A 6 2.63 5.77 -1.43
C GLN A 6 4.10 6.02 -1.10
N SER A 7 4.79 6.83 -1.92
CA SER A 7 6.14 7.30 -1.61
C SER A 7 6.07 8.52 -0.70
N VAL A 8 6.88 8.52 0.36
CA VAL A 8 6.88 9.55 1.41
C VAL A 8 8.29 10.06 1.65
N LYS A 9 8.45 11.39 1.66
CA LYS A 9 9.75 12.03 1.92
C LYS A 9 10.22 11.77 3.34
N ASN A 10 11.52 11.54 3.49
CA ASN A 10 12.18 11.53 4.79
C ASN A 10 12.42 12.95 5.29
N THR A 11 12.42 13.12 6.63
CA THR A 11 13.05 14.23 7.32
C THR A 11 14.53 13.94 7.56
N ASP A 12 15.28 14.93 8.03
CA ASP A 12 16.73 14.78 8.32
C ASP A 12 17.01 13.75 9.42
N SER A 13 16.04 13.50 10.30
CA SER A 13 16.15 12.50 11.37
C SER A 13 16.03 11.05 10.90
N ALA A 14 15.52 10.82 9.69
CA ALA A 14 15.31 9.48 9.15
C ALA A 14 16.59 8.93 8.48
N GLU A 15 17.02 7.74 8.89
CA GLU A 15 18.28 7.15 8.41
C GLU A 15 18.11 6.31 7.15
N GLN A 16 17.08 5.46 7.11
CA GLN A 16 16.85 4.57 5.98
C GLN A 16 16.03 5.25 4.89
N LYS A 17 16.59 5.35 3.70
CA LYS A 17 15.95 5.99 2.55
C LYS A 17 16.38 5.36 1.23
N GLY A 18 15.52 5.49 0.23
CA GLY A 18 15.81 5.23 -1.18
C GLY A 18 15.25 6.35 -2.04
N TYR A 19 15.41 6.27 -3.34
CA TYR A 19 14.91 7.24 -4.29
C TYR A 19 13.91 6.61 -5.25
N ASP A 20 12.69 7.11 -5.26
CA ASP A 20 11.66 6.78 -6.25
C ASP A 20 11.82 7.72 -7.44
N ALA A 21 12.38 7.24 -8.54
CA ALA A 21 12.64 8.06 -9.73
C ALA A 21 11.34 8.47 -10.43
N GLY A 22 10.31 7.63 -10.41
CA GLY A 22 9.02 7.91 -11.03
C GLY A 22 8.25 9.03 -10.33
N LYS A 23 8.26 9.05 -9.00
CA LYS A 23 7.59 10.05 -8.17
C LYS A 23 8.52 11.18 -7.70
N LYS A 24 9.84 11.08 -7.99
CA LYS A 24 10.89 12.03 -7.58
C LYS A 24 10.90 12.26 -6.05
N VAL A 25 10.77 11.17 -5.28
CA VAL A 25 10.73 11.19 -3.82
C VAL A 25 11.93 10.47 -3.25
N SER A 26 12.69 11.15 -2.38
CA SER A 26 13.73 10.54 -1.54
C SER A 26 13.15 10.23 -0.16
N GLY A 27 13.09 8.93 0.19
CA GLY A 27 12.50 8.52 1.46
C GLY A 27 12.12 7.06 1.50
N ILE A 28 10.92 6.80 2.00
CA ILE A 28 10.32 5.47 2.14
C ILE A 28 9.10 5.30 1.23
N LYS A 29 8.65 4.07 1.10
CA LYS A 29 7.41 3.72 0.42
C LYS A 29 6.54 2.88 1.35
N ARG A 30 5.27 3.25 1.45
CA ARG A 30 4.24 2.53 2.21
C ARG A 30 3.42 1.72 1.22
N HIS A 31 3.35 0.42 1.42
CA HIS A 31 2.53 -0.51 0.64
C HIS A 31 1.38 -0.96 1.52
N ILE A 32 0.16 -0.77 1.08
CA ILE A 32 -1.02 -1.18 1.82
C ILE A 32 -1.97 -2.00 0.94
N ALA A 33 -2.59 -2.97 1.55
CA ALA A 33 -3.67 -3.75 0.98
C ALA A 33 -4.90 -3.59 1.88
N VAL A 34 -5.97 -3.00 1.35
CA VAL A 34 -7.16 -2.64 2.10
C VAL A 34 -8.40 -3.37 1.60
N ASP A 35 -9.39 -3.51 2.45
CA ASP A 35 -10.72 -3.99 2.08
C ASP A 35 -11.58 -2.90 1.41
N THR A 36 -12.84 -3.20 1.18
CA THR A 36 -13.81 -2.28 0.58
C THR A 36 -14.21 -1.11 1.50
N GLN A 37 -13.85 -1.18 2.78
CA GLN A 37 -14.05 -0.10 3.74
C GLN A 37 -12.81 0.78 3.90
N GLY A 38 -11.68 0.37 3.31
CA GLY A 38 -10.39 1.05 3.40
C GLY A 38 -9.57 0.67 4.65
N LEU A 39 -9.93 -0.44 5.30
CA LEU A 39 -9.20 -0.95 6.44
C LEU A 39 -8.07 -1.87 5.96
N PRO A 40 -6.87 -1.75 6.53
CA PRO A 40 -5.71 -2.51 6.06
C PRO A 40 -5.75 -3.95 6.55
N HIS A 41 -5.44 -4.87 5.64
CA HIS A 41 -5.20 -6.28 5.92
C HIS A 41 -3.73 -6.68 5.75
N ALA A 42 -2.99 -5.93 4.94
CA ALA A 42 -1.55 -6.09 4.82
C ALA A 42 -0.86 -4.73 4.68
N ILE A 43 0.28 -4.57 5.34
CA ILE A 43 1.09 -3.36 5.32
C ILE A 43 2.57 -3.74 5.26
N ALA A 44 3.33 -3.05 4.40
CA ALA A 44 4.79 -3.05 4.44
C ALA A 44 5.33 -1.63 4.27
N VAL A 45 6.51 -1.39 4.81
CA VAL A 45 7.27 -0.16 4.61
C VAL A 45 8.65 -0.55 4.09
N THR A 46 9.05 0.05 2.98
CA THR A 46 10.33 -0.17 2.31
C THR A 46 11.05 1.15 2.07
N THR A 47 12.30 1.11 1.65
CA THR A 47 12.94 2.28 1.04
C THR A 47 12.27 2.60 -0.31
N ALA A 48 12.25 3.87 -0.70
CA ALA A 48 11.46 4.33 -1.85
C ALA A 48 11.91 3.77 -3.21
N ASN A 49 13.13 3.22 -3.32
CA ASN A 49 13.66 2.57 -4.53
C ASN A 49 13.06 1.17 -4.79
N VAL A 50 12.44 0.55 -3.79
CA VAL A 50 11.75 -0.74 -3.96
C VAL A 50 10.55 -0.54 -4.87
N THR A 51 10.33 -1.44 -5.82
CA THR A 51 9.19 -1.33 -6.75
C THR A 51 7.86 -1.50 -6.02
N ASP A 52 6.79 -0.93 -6.56
CA ASP A 52 5.45 -1.07 -5.98
C ASP A 52 5.01 -2.54 -5.94
N ARG A 53 5.41 -3.35 -6.95
CA ARG A 53 5.14 -4.79 -7.02
C ARG A 53 5.86 -5.57 -5.91
N ASP A 54 7.17 -5.39 -5.77
CA ASP A 54 7.96 -6.10 -4.76
C ASP A 54 7.50 -5.75 -3.34
N GLY A 55 7.21 -4.48 -3.10
CA GLY A 55 6.70 -4.03 -1.81
C GLY A 55 5.30 -4.56 -1.50
N ALA A 56 4.44 -4.68 -2.51
CA ALA A 56 3.13 -5.32 -2.36
C ALA A 56 3.28 -6.80 -2.00
N LEU A 57 4.12 -7.55 -2.73
CA LEU A 57 4.38 -8.95 -2.42
C LEU A 57 4.97 -9.13 -1.01
N ALA A 58 5.88 -8.25 -0.58
CA ALA A 58 6.40 -8.25 0.78
C ALA A 58 5.32 -7.99 1.85
N ALA A 59 4.34 -7.11 1.55
CA ALA A 59 3.20 -6.89 2.45
C ALA A 59 2.33 -8.14 2.57
N LEU A 60 2.06 -8.83 1.46
CA LEU A 60 1.28 -10.08 1.44
C LEU A 60 1.99 -11.19 2.23
N ASP A 61 3.29 -11.37 2.04
CA ASP A 61 4.09 -12.36 2.77
C ASP A 61 4.01 -12.18 4.29
N ARG A 62 4.10 -10.93 4.75
CA ARG A 62 4.03 -10.60 6.19
C ARG A 62 2.69 -10.95 6.83
N CYS A 63 1.61 -10.90 6.06
CA CYS A 63 0.24 -10.99 6.57
C CYS A 63 -0.51 -12.23 6.02
N LYS A 64 0.19 -13.16 5.38
CA LYS A 64 -0.37 -14.32 4.67
C LYS A 64 -1.46 -15.04 5.47
N ALA A 65 -1.24 -15.30 6.76
CA ALA A 65 -2.19 -16.00 7.62
C ALA A 65 -3.56 -15.29 7.77
N ASN A 66 -3.62 -13.97 7.51
CA ASN A 66 -4.85 -13.18 7.60
C ASN A 66 -5.55 -13.00 6.25
N LEU A 67 -4.98 -13.53 5.17
CA LEU A 67 -5.41 -13.29 3.79
C LEU A 67 -6.06 -14.49 3.11
N GLU A 68 -6.29 -15.59 3.82
CA GLU A 68 -6.85 -16.85 3.30
C GLU A 68 -8.23 -16.71 2.62
N ARG A 69 -8.99 -15.65 2.96
CA ARG A 69 -10.31 -15.38 2.39
C ARG A 69 -10.29 -14.38 1.22
N VAL A 70 -9.10 -13.97 0.80
CA VAL A 70 -8.96 -13.01 -0.29
C VAL A 70 -8.98 -13.75 -1.63
N GLU A 71 -10.02 -13.60 -2.40
CA GLU A 71 -10.18 -14.24 -3.71
C GLU A 71 -9.60 -13.39 -4.85
N SER A 72 -9.58 -12.06 -4.70
CA SER A 72 -9.06 -11.17 -5.73
C SER A 72 -8.34 -9.94 -5.17
N VAL A 73 -7.32 -9.51 -5.90
CA VAL A 73 -6.51 -8.32 -5.62
C VAL A 73 -6.67 -7.32 -6.75
N LEU A 74 -7.24 -6.16 -6.44
CA LEU A 74 -7.43 -5.06 -7.37
C LEU A 74 -6.21 -4.13 -7.32
N VAL A 75 -5.64 -3.82 -8.47
CA VAL A 75 -4.43 -3.00 -8.61
C VAL A 75 -4.54 -2.04 -9.80
N ASP A 76 -3.67 -1.03 -9.85
CA ASP A 76 -3.56 -0.16 -11.00
C ASP A 76 -2.62 -0.71 -12.09
N GLY A 77 -2.51 0.03 -13.21
CA GLY A 77 -1.68 -0.35 -14.35
C GLY A 77 -0.17 -0.48 -14.03
N GLY A 78 0.30 0.08 -12.92
CA GLY A 78 1.70 -0.07 -12.47
C GLY A 78 2.05 -1.48 -11.99
N TYR A 79 1.05 -2.29 -11.67
CA TYR A 79 1.21 -3.67 -11.21
C TYR A 79 1.00 -4.72 -12.32
N THR A 80 0.92 -4.29 -13.58
CA THR A 80 0.77 -5.22 -14.71
C THR A 80 1.96 -6.17 -14.84
N GLY A 81 1.68 -7.39 -15.27
CA GLY A 81 2.69 -8.39 -15.61
C GLY A 81 2.46 -9.73 -14.91
N GLN A 82 2.74 -10.81 -15.65
CA GLN A 82 2.57 -12.17 -15.18
C GLN A 82 3.34 -12.47 -13.89
N PRO A 83 4.61 -12.00 -13.70
CA PRO A 83 5.36 -12.29 -12.47
C PRO A 83 4.68 -11.78 -11.20
N PHE A 84 3.98 -10.64 -11.26
CA PHE A 84 3.23 -10.13 -10.11
C PHE A 84 1.99 -10.98 -9.84
N ALA A 85 1.24 -11.34 -10.89
CA ALA A 85 0.05 -12.19 -10.78
C ALA A 85 0.39 -13.57 -10.21
N ASP A 86 1.46 -14.20 -10.71
CA ASP A 86 1.97 -15.48 -10.20
C ASP A 86 2.41 -15.36 -8.73
N GLY A 87 3.10 -14.28 -8.40
CA GLY A 87 3.54 -14.00 -7.03
C GLY A 87 2.38 -13.82 -6.04
N VAL A 88 1.26 -13.23 -6.45
CA VAL A 88 0.05 -13.12 -5.63
C VAL A 88 -0.63 -14.49 -5.48
N MET A 89 -0.77 -15.22 -6.57
CA MET A 89 -1.36 -16.56 -6.58
C MET A 89 -0.60 -17.52 -5.66
N GLU A 90 0.73 -17.54 -5.75
CA GLU A 90 1.58 -18.40 -4.92
C GLU A 90 1.46 -18.09 -3.41
N ARG A 91 1.27 -16.82 -3.05
CA ARG A 91 1.25 -16.38 -1.65
C ARG A 91 -0.09 -16.54 -0.97
N ILE A 92 -1.15 -16.18 -1.65
CA ILE A 92 -2.49 -16.05 -1.05
C ILE A 92 -3.62 -16.68 -1.86
N ASP A 93 -3.30 -17.44 -2.92
CA ASP A 93 -4.28 -18.11 -3.79
C ASP A 93 -5.37 -17.17 -4.33
N ALA A 94 -4.98 -15.97 -4.72
CA ALA A 94 -5.88 -14.93 -5.22
C ALA A 94 -5.53 -14.49 -6.64
N THR A 95 -6.55 -14.08 -7.40
CA THR A 95 -6.38 -13.54 -8.75
C THR A 95 -6.08 -12.05 -8.72
N VAL A 96 -5.32 -11.54 -9.71
CA VAL A 96 -5.03 -10.11 -9.86
C VAL A 96 -5.96 -9.50 -10.91
N GLN A 97 -6.63 -8.41 -10.56
CA GLN A 97 -7.46 -7.61 -11.45
C GLN A 97 -6.81 -6.24 -11.63
N VAL A 98 -6.37 -5.93 -12.85
CA VAL A 98 -5.75 -4.65 -13.18
C VAL A 98 -6.78 -3.68 -13.73
N VAL A 99 -6.94 -2.52 -13.09
CA VAL A 99 -7.80 -1.43 -13.56
C VAL A 99 -7.01 -0.52 -14.48
N LYS A 100 -7.35 -0.49 -15.77
CA LYS A 100 -6.72 0.35 -16.79
C LYS A 100 -7.33 1.75 -16.80
N ARG A 101 -6.49 2.79 -16.96
CA ARG A 101 -6.91 4.20 -17.03
C ARG A 101 -7.89 4.51 -18.20
N ASN A 102 -7.83 3.74 -19.28
CA ASN A 102 -8.65 3.98 -20.49
C ASN A 102 -10.13 3.59 -20.33
N GLU A 103 -10.51 2.89 -19.26
CA GLU A 103 -11.91 2.60 -18.94
C GLU A 103 -12.60 3.80 -18.28
N LEU A 104 -11.87 4.92 -18.08
CA LEU A 104 -12.38 6.17 -17.48
C LEU A 104 -13.41 6.93 -18.37
N HIS A 105 -13.56 6.58 -19.64
CA HIS A 105 -14.52 7.20 -20.54
C HIS A 105 -15.89 6.51 -20.61
N ALA A 106 -16.00 5.31 -20.11
CA ALA A 106 -17.30 4.71 -19.81
C ALA A 106 -17.64 5.05 -18.36
N PHE A 107 -18.85 5.53 -18.09
CA PHE A 107 -19.40 5.74 -16.74
C PHE A 107 -19.66 4.39 -16.07
N VAL A 108 -18.64 3.56 -16.03
CA VAL A 108 -18.57 2.37 -15.21
C VAL A 108 -18.05 2.87 -13.87
N VAL A 109 -18.82 2.69 -12.83
CA VAL A 109 -18.39 2.91 -11.44
C VAL A 109 -17.02 2.26 -11.32
N LEU A 110 -15.97 3.08 -11.40
CA LEU A 110 -14.59 2.61 -11.23
C LEU A 110 -14.52 1.97 -9.85
N PRO A 111 -14.43 0.65 -9.79
CA PRO A 111 -14.63 0.01 -8.54
C PRO A 111 -13.42 0.28 -7.66
N ARG A 112 -13.57 1.22 -6.74
CA ARG A 112 -12.93 1.09 -5.45
C ARG A 112 -11.46 1.53 -5.34
N ARG A 113 -10.80 2.01 -6.40
CA ARG A 113 -9.42 2.54 -6.28
C ARG A 113 -9.36 3.75 -5.33
N TRP A 114 -10.35 4.63 -5.38
CA TRP A 114 -10.48 5.77 -4.46
C TRP A 114 -10.46 5.35 -2.99
N ILE A 115 -10.77 4.08 -2.68
CA ILE A 115 -10.78 3.57 -1.30
C ILE A 115 -9.37 3.52 -0.73
N VAL A 116 -8.40 2.98 -1.48
CA VAL A 116 -7.00 2.94 -1.03
C VAL A 116 -6.38 4.33 -0.99
N GLU A 117 -6.72 5.21 -1.93
CA GLU A 117 -6.33 6.61 -1.92
C GLU A 117 -6.86 7.33 -0.67
N ARG A 118 -8.11 7.09 -0.30
CA ARG A 118 -8.71 7.57 0.96
C ARG A 118 -7.97 7.04 2.19
N SER A 119 -7.54 5.80 2.16
CA SER A 119 -6.77 5.21 3.27
C SER A 119 -5.42 5.90 3.45
N PHE A 120 -4.72 6.23 2.37
CA PHE A 120 -3.53 7.07 2.44
C PHE A 120 -3.83 8.49 2.96
N ALA A 121 -4.92 9.12 2.51
CA ALA A 121 -5.34 10.43 3.02
C ALA A 121 -5.63 10.41 4.53
N TRP A 122 -6.11 9.32 5.09
CA TRP A 122 -6.24 9.16 6.54
C TRP A 122 -4.89 9.12 7.25
N LEU A 123 -3.89 8.45 6.67
CA LEU A 123 -2.53 8.44 7.22
C LEU A 123 -1.90 9.83 7.19
N GLU A 124 -2.09 10.60 6.13
CA GLU A 124 -1.55 11.96 6.00
C GLU A 124 -2.12 12.94 7.05
N LYS A 125 -3.35 12.72 7.53
CA LYS A 125 -3.94 13.48 8.64
C LYS A 125 -3.25 13.20 9.99
N CYS A 126 -2.46 12.15 10.07
CA CYS A 126 -1.63 11.88 11.24
C CYS A 126 -0.32 12.67 11.11
N ARG A 127 -0.16 13.73 11.90
CA ARG A 127 1.00 14.64 11.85
C ARG A 127 2.34 13.91 11.74
N ARG A 128 2.52 12.79 12.45
CA ARG A 128 3.76 12.00 12.45
C ARG A 128 4.00 11.24 11.15
N LEU A 129 2.96 11.04 10.34
CA LEU A 129 3.03 10.29 9.09
C LEU A 129 3.10 11.19 7.84
N TRP A 130 2.96 12.50 7.98
CA TRP A 130 3.06 13.43 6.85
C TRP A 130 4.41 13.34 6.13
N LYS A 131 5.51 13.24 6.89
CA LYS A 131 6.84 12.84 6.42
C LYS A 131 7.32 11.68 7.28
N ASN A 132 8.27 10.90 6.76
CA ASN A 132 8.90 9.87 7.57
C ASN A 132 9.98 10.50 8.45
N CYS A 133 9.78 10.43 9.75
CA CYS A 133 10.71 10.91 10.77
C CYS A 133 11.44 9.76 11.49
N GLU A 134 11.08 8.52 11.16
CA GLU A 134 11.57 7.34 11.88
C GLU A 134 12.94 6.90 11.34
N ARG A 135 13.84 6.56 12.24
CA ARG A 135 15.20 6.10 11.89
C ARG A 135 15.19 4.74 11.19
N LYS A 136 14.29 3.84 11.59
CA LYS A 136 14.19 2.47 11.07
C LYS A 136 12.86 2.23 10.37
N LEU A 137 12.87 1.42 9.30
CA LEU A 137 11.67 1.05 8.55
C LEU A 137 10.64 0.34 9.43
N ASN A 138 11.08 -0.51 10.35
CA ASN A 138 10.17 -1.20 11.27
C ASN A 138 9.42 -0.22 12.19
N THR A 139 10.08 0.83 12.66
CA THR A 139 9.43 1.88 13.46
C THR A 139 8.40 2.64 12.61
N SER A 140 8.74 2.96 11.36
CA SER A 140 7.79 3.56 10.40
C SER A 140 6.57 2.66 10.18
N LEU A 141 6.76 1.35 10.05
CA LEU A 141 5.68 0.38 9.93
C LEU A 141 4.77 0.39 11.17
N GLN A 142 5.33 0.37 12.38
CA GLN A 142 4.55 0.41 13.63
C GLN A 142 3.74 1.71 13.75
N MET A 143 4.29 2.83 13.31
CA MET A 143 3.55 4.10 13.29
C MET A 143 2.35 4.08 12.34
N VAL A 144 2.46 3.38 11.19
CA VAL A 144 1.32 3.17 10.29
C VAL A 144 0.25 2.28 10.95
N HIS A 145 0.65 1.19 11.61
CA HIS A 145 -0.29 0.35 12.37
C HIS A 145 -1.02 1.13 13.45
N LEU A 146 -0.32 1.94 14.24
CA LEU A 146 -0.92 2.79 15.29
C LEU A 146 -1.93 3.79 14.72
N ALA A 147 -1.64 4.37 13.55
CA ALA A 147 -2.55 5.30 12.90
C ALA A 147 -3.86 4.61 12.45
N PHE A 148 -3.77 3.41 11.90
CA PHE A 148 -4.95 2.63 11.54
C PHE A 148 -5.71 2.13 12.77
N LEU A 149 -5.02 1.69 13.82
CA LEU A 149 -5.64 1.32 15.09
C LEU A 149 -6.45 2.49 15.68
N ARG A 150 -5.85 3.70 15.72
CA ARG A 150 -6.57 4.91 16.14
C ARG A 150 -7.82 5.17 15.29
N LEU A 151 -7.74 4.91 13.97
CA LEU A 151 -8.88 5.08 13.07
C LEU A 151 -10.00 4.09 13.40
N LEU A 152 -9.65 2.82 13.65
CA LEU A 152 -10.58 1.77 14.05
C LEU A 152 -11.30 2.11 15.35
N LEU A 153 -10.55 2.51 16.39
CA LEU A 153 -11.10 2.89 17.70
C LEU A 153 -12.02 4.12 17.67
N ARG A 154 -11.92 4.95 16.62
CA ARG A 154 -12.83 6.09 16.43
C ARG A 154 -14.13 5.73 15.71
N ARG A 155 -14.17 4.57 15.09
CA ARG A 155 -15.31 4.08 14.31
C ARG A 155 -16.13 3.03 15.06
N SER A 156 -15.55 2.47 16.11
CA SER A 156 -16.26 1.62 17.07
C SER A 156 -17.01 2.48 18.10
#